data_23bbbb62c09e150f4a88f7a5da1ac1e4
#
_entry.id   23bbbb62c09e150f4a88f7a5da1ac1e4
#
_cell.length_a   1.000
_cell.length_b   1.000
_cell.length_c   1.000
_cell.angle_alpha   90.00
_cell.angle_beta   90.00
_cell.angle_gamma   90.00
#
_symmetry.space_group_name_H-M   'P 1'
#
loop_
_entity.id
_entity.type
_entity.pdbx_description
1 polymer ?
#
loop_
_entity_poly.entity_id
_entity_poly.type
_entity_poly.pdbx_seq_one_letter_code
_entity_poly.pdbx_strand_id
1 'polypeptide(L)'
;MVDDVKDEVPSGAIALEHLTGPSRGRMTWLSGADLDISLGENRILRFEKAQPGAEPNGFLARLFQVDGGFHIEAKSDQPVWVNGHRISSVELAHCDMIEFGEAGPLSRFRLYRGDARVRQMVGDILGDALVYLKVSRRPVIRRLATAFSGIVRRLMQETTLLFRGSVILAIVGLSALAWYQARLNDQLERRIEIGASQLELFAGVLTRAREEALTPRDLREIKQELAQRLSSNAERLAELERRSKANSRVIAASMNSVLFLQGAYGFRDSESGRLLRHIVDDQGRPLISPIGQPLLSLEGDGPVAERQFTGTGFGAGPAGAIITNRHVARPWEQDANVMILRSQGLEPEMIKFIAYVPGREQAGDIEVVRVDKNSDLAVLRQMDVSDPVPGLSLATSAPTPGAEIIVMGYPTGLRSMLAQSGEDFVDELQKEKDIGFWSVAARLAGKKLIAPLSSRGIVSQVTNATVVYDAETTHGGSGGPVLDVDGAVVAVNAAILPEYGG
;
A
#
# COMPACT_ATOMS: atom_id res chain seq x y z
N MET A 1 -22.62 -35.71 -4.38
CA MET A 1 -23.79 -35.44 -3.56
C MET A 1 -23.25 -35.41 -2.13
N VAL A 2 -22.79 -34.27 -1.68
CA VAL A 2 -22.28 -34.06 -0.31
C VAL A 2 -23.21 -33.03 0.28
N ASP A 3 -23.97 -33.44 1.26
CA ASP A 3 -24.95 -32.64 1.97
C ASP A 3 -24.34 -31.40 2.56
N ASP A 4 -24.87 -30.26 2.14
CA ASP A 4 -24.71 -28.93 2.77
C ASP A 4 -25.54 -28.95 4.07
N VAL A 5 -24.94 -29.44 5.14
CA VAL A 5 -25.49 -29.25 6.49
C VAL A 5 -25.19 -27.77 6.85
N LYS A 6 -26.22 -26.95 6.78
CA LYS A 6 -26.25 -25.62 7.42
C LYS A 6 -26.25 -25.82 8.93
N ASP A 7 -25.06 -25.88 9.54
CA ASP A 7 -24.93 -25.81 10.98
C ASP A 7 -25.28 -24.40 11.44
N GLU A 8 -26.49 -24.17 11.89
CA GLU A 8 -26.86 -23.00 12.69
C GLU A 8 -26.14 -23.10 14.04
N VAL A 9 -25.20 -22.21 14.29
CA VAL A 9 -24.43 -22.14 15.54
C VAL A 9 -25.35 -21.64 16.67
N PRO A 10 -25.59 -22.42 17.74
CA PRO A 10 -26.40 -21.97 18.85
C PRO A 10 -25.78 -20.78 19.55
N SER A 11 -26.59 -19.80 19.96
CA SER A 11 -26.17 -18.63 20.74
C SER A 11 -25.51 -19.06 22.05
N GLY A 12 -24.24 -18.67 22.26
CA GLY A 12 -23.44 -19.07 23.43
C GLY A 12 -22.64 -20.37 23.28
N ALA A 13 -22.50 -20.90 22.05
CA ALA A 13 -21.70 -22.10 21.80
C ALA A 13 -20.20 -21.83 21.92
N ILE A 14 -19.46 -22.81 22.45
CA ILE A 14 -18.00 -22.82 22.49
C ILE A 14 -17.43 -23.89 21.57
N ALA A 15 -16.27 -23.58 20.99
CA ALA A 15 -15.58 -24.53 20.11
C ALA A 15 -14.06 -24.42 20.27
N LEU A 16 -13.37 -25.53 19.98
CA LEU A 16 -11.93 -25.56 19.80
C LEU A 16 -11.60 -25.76 18.32
N GLU A 17 -10.94 -24.75 17.76
CA GLU A 17 -10.40 -24.78 16.41
C GLU A 17 -8.98 -25.37 16.45
N HIS A 18 -8.78 -26.54 15.85
CA HIS A 18 -7.50 -27.25 15.90
C HIS A 18 -6.53 -26.70 14.85
N LEU A 19 -5.45 -26.05 15.29
CA LEU A 19 -4.46 -25.41 14.42
C LEU A 19 -3.30 -26.35 14.07
N THR A 20 -3.01 -27.34 14.93
CA THR A 20 -1.97 -28.36 14.68
C THR A 20 -2.44 -29.73 15.15
N GLY A 21 -1.67 -30.78 14.83
CA GLY A 21 -1.99 -32.15 15.19
C GLY A 21 -2.88 -32.87 14.16
N PRO A 22 -3.32 -34.09 14.45
CA PRO A 22 -4.12 -34.93 13.54
C PRO A 22 -5.47 -34.30 13.16
N SER A 23 -6.07 -33.53 14.06
CA SER A 23 -7.37 -32.87 13.85
C SER A 23 -7.22 -31.46 13.24
N ARG A 24 -6.06 -31.09 12.73
CA ARG A 24 -5.80 -29.76 12.17
C ARG A 24 -6.84 -29.32 11.14
N GLY A 25 -7.34 -28.09 11.30
CA GLY A 25 -8.35 -27.48 10.43
C GLY A 25 -9.79 -27.96 10.71
N ARG A 26 -10.00 -28.77 11.75
CA ARG A 26 -11.32 -29.12 12.22
C ARG A 26 -11.71 -28.25 13.41
N MET A 27 -12.99 -28.04 13.57
CA MET A 27 -13.59 -27.37 14.72
C MET A 27 -14.34 -28.42 15.54
N THR A 28 -14.01 -28.51 16.82
CA THR A 28 -14.76 -29.38 17.75
C THR A 28 -15.67 -28.51 18.60
N TRP A 29 -16.97 -28.64 18.41
CA TRP A 29 -17.97 -27.99 19.21
C TRP A 29 -18.05 -28.65 20.59
N LEU A 30 -18.00 -27.84 21.62
CA LEU A 30 -18.03 -28.30 23.00
C LEU A 30 -19.43 -28.06 23.55
N SER A 31 -20.04 -29.11 24.06
CA SER A 31 -21.38 -29.11 24.65
C SER A 31 -21.30 -29.58 26.09
N GLY A 32 -21.68 -28.74 27.04
CA GLY A 32 -21.71 -29.05 28.47
C GLY A 32 -20.90 -28.04 29.29
N ALA A 33 -21.22 -27.99 30.60
CA ALA A 33 -20.58 -27.07 31.54
C ALA A 33 -19.20 -27.55 32.01
N ASP A 34 -19.00 -28.85 32.11
CA ASP A 34 -17.78 -29.49 32.63
C ASP A 34 -17.31 -30.60 31.68
N LEU A 35 -16.11 -30.44 31.14
CA LEU A 35 -15.53 -31.36 30.16
C LEU A 35 -14.12 -31.76 30.54
N ASP A 36 -13.82 -33.03 30.57
CA ASP A 36 -12.50 -33.59 30.70
C ASP A 36 -11.84 -33.71 29.34
N ILE A 37 -10.64 -33.19 29.24
CA ILE A 37 -9.81 -33.18 28.03
C ILE A 37 -8.69 -34.18 28.20
N SER A 38 -8.67 -35.18 27.30
CA SER A 38 -7.63 -36.21 27.29
C SER A 38 -6.92 -36.29 25.95
N LEU A 39 -5.66 -36.79 25.95
CA LEU A 39 -4.86 -37.00 24.75
C LEU A 39 -4.77 -38.53 24.48
N GLY A 40 -5.35 -38.95 23.40
CA GLY A 40 -5.25 -40.34 22.95
C GLY A 40 -3.86 -40.69 22.40
N GLU A 41 -3.58 -41.99 22.21
CA GLU A 41 -2.29 -42.52 21.70
C GLU A 41 -1.89 -41.90 20.34
N ASN A 42 -2.83 -41.54 19.49
CA ASN A 42 -2.61 -40.89 18.20
C ASN A 42 -2.50 -39.34 18.30
N ARG A 43 -2.34 -38.79 19.51
CA ARG A 43 -2.33 -37.34 19.78
C ARG A 43 -3.61 -36.62 19.33
N ILE A 44 -4.73 -37.31 19.35
CA ILE A 44 -6.05 -36.75 19.10
C ILE A 44 -6.66 -36.36 20.44
N LEU A 45 -7.11 -35.09 20.55
CA LEU A 45 -7.86 -34.66 21.72
C LEU A 45 -9.23 -35.28 21.78
N ARG A 46 -9.60 -35.80 22.95
CA ARG A 46 -10.93 -36.33 23.27
C ARG A 46 -11.53 -35.41 24.33
N PHE A 47 -12.83 -35.21 24.21
CA PHE A 47 -13.62 -34.37 25.11
C PHE A 47 -14.74 -35.24 25.65
N GLU A 48 -14.72 -35.46 26.93
CA GLU A 48 -15.71 -36.31 27.62
C GLU A 48 -16.37 -35.50 28.74
N LYS A 49 -17.61 -35.79 29.07
CA LYS A 49 -18.27 -35.09 30.18
C LYS A 49 -17.60 -35.51 31.48
N ALA A 50 -17.22 -34.53 32.30
CA ALA A 50 -16.56 -34.76 33.57
C ALA A 50 -17.41 -35.64 34.50
N GLN A 51 -16.80 -36.67 35.07
CA GLN A 51 -17.44 -37.55 36.04
C GLN A 51 -16.76 -37.35 37.40
N PRO A 52 -17.54 -37.17 38.49
CA PRO A 52 -16.96 -37.00 39.81
C PRO A 52 -16.16 -38.26 40.23
N GLY A 53 -14.87 -38.08 40.51
CA GLY A 53 -13.98 -39.11 41.01
C GLY A 53 -13.36 -40.07 39.95
N ALA A 54 -13.61 -39.87 38.65
CA ALA A 54 -12.99 -40.65 37.57
C ALA A 54 -12.21 -39.73 36.62
N GLU A 55 -10.93 -40.07 36.38
CA GLU A 55 -10.12 -39.39 35.37
C GLU A 55 -9.98 -40.33 34.14
N PRO A 56 -10.22 -39.81 32.91
CA PRO A 56 -10.02 -40.60 31.70
C PRO A 56 -8.53 -40.91 31.45
N ASN A 57 -8.25 -42.01 30.75
CA ASN A 57 -6.87 -42.32 30.35
C ASN A 57 -6.29 -41.25 29.49
N GLY A 58 -5.09 -40.71 29.86
CA GLY A 58 -4.45 -39.59 29.15
C GLY A 58 -5.06 -38.24 29.51
N PHE A 59 -5.67 -38.09 30.69
CA PHE A 59 -6.25 -36.84 31.18
C PHE A 59 -5.20 -35.70 31.23
N LEU A 60 -5.51 -34.57 30.62
CA LEU A 60 -4.63 -33.39 30.56
C LEU A 60 -5.17 -32.21 31.35
N ALA A 61 -6.47 -31.94 31.16
CA ALA A 61 -7.08 -30.75 31.72
C ALA A 61 -8.60 -30.92 31.83
N ARG A 62 -9.21 -30.12 32.69
CA ARG A 62 -10.66 -29.96 32.80
C ARG A 62 -11.06 -28.56 32.38
N LEU A 63 -12.06 -28.50 31.51
CA LEU A 63 -12.72 -27.24 31.12
C LEU A 63 -14.07 -27.18 31.84
N PHE A 64 -14.30 -26.10 32.59
CA PHE A 64 -15.52 -25.91 33.36
C PHE A 64 -15.97 -24.45 33.34
N GLN A 65 -17.24 -24.21 33.69
CA GLN A 65 -17.82 -22.89 33.66
C GLN A 65 -18.04 -22.37 35.10
N VAL A 66 -17.53 -21.14 35.39
CA VAL A 66 -17.72 -20.43 36.66
C VAL A 66 -18.16 -19.00 36.35
N ASP A 67 -19.22 -18.52 36.94
CA ASP A 67 -19.75 -17.16 36.83
C ASP A 67 -19.95 -16.67 35.38
N GLY A 68 -20.26 -17.60 34.48
CA GLY A 68 -20.46 -17.32 33.05
C GLY A 68 -19.18 -17.26 32.21
N GLY A 69 -17.98 -17.38 32.83
CA GLY A 69 -16.69 -17.55 32.16
C GLY A 69 -16.29 -19.02 32.04
N PHE A 70 -15.41 -19.34 31.12
CA PHE A 70 -14.85 -20.69 30.93
C PHE A 70 -13.45 -20.74 31.51
N HIS A 71 -13.19 -21.71 32.38
CA HIS A 71 -11.92 -21.95 33.02
C HIS A 71 -11.34 -23.28 32.57
N ILE A 72 -10.02 -23.32 32.40
CA ILE A 72 -9.27 -24.54 32.16
C ILE A 72 -8.31 -24.79 33.31
N GLU A 73 -8.39 -25.98 33.91
CA GLU A 73 -7.51 -26.45 34.96
C GLU A 73 -6.67 -27.61 34.45
N ALA A 74 -5.35 -27.48 34.48
CA ALA A 74 -4.43 -28.49 34.00
C ALA A 74 -4.07 -29.47 35.12
N LYS A 75 -3.92 -30.77 34.77
CA LYS A 75 -3.38 -31.75 35.70
C LYS A 75 -1.94 -31.43 36.07
N SER A 76 -1.58 -31.57 37.34
CA SER A 76 -0.28 -31.10 37.87
C SER A 76 0.96 -31.75 37.19
N ASP A 77 0.84 -32.99 36.70
CA ASP A 77 1.91 -33.73 36.01
C ASP A 77 1.89 -33.56 34.48
N GLN A 78 0.85 -32.95 33.92
CA GLN A 78 0.68 -32.79 32.48
C GLN A 78 0.73 -31.28 32.10
N PRO A 79 1.68 -30.89 31.24
CA PRO A 79 1.81 -29.49 30.89
C PRO A 79 0.75 -29.03 29.89
N VAL A 80 0.04 -27.96 30.25
CA VAL A 80 -0.86 -27.21 29.37
C VAL A 80 -0.42 -25.75 29.35
N TRP A 81 -0.42 -25.16 28.16
CA TRP A 81 -0.07 -23.76 27.98
C TRP A 81 -1.22 -22.98 27.38
N VAL A 82 -1.47 -21.79 27.90
CA VAL A 82 -2.39 -20.83 27.32
C VAL A 82 -1.57 -19.59 26.91
N ASN A 83 -1.67 -19.19 25.65
CA ASN A 83 -0.92 -18.08 25.06
C ASN A 83 0.60 -18.16 25.30
N GLY A 84 1.15 -19.38 25.33
CA GLY A 84 2.57 -19.64 25.54
C GLY A 84 3.03 -19.70 27.01
N HIS A 85 2.15 -19.46 27.95
CA HIS A 85 2.42 -19.57 29.40
C HIS A 85 1.90 -20.90 29.93
N ARG A 86 2.74 -21.62 30.71
CA ARG A 86 2.29 -22.83 31.40
C ARG A 86 1.30 -22.45 32.49
N ILE A 87 0.16 -23.14 32.54
CA ILE A 87 -0.90 -22.85 33.48
C ILE A 87 -1.15 -24.04 34.41
N SER A 88 -1.66 -23.74 35.61
CA SER A 88 -2.35 -24.69 36.49
C SER A 88 -3.86 -24.53 36.39
N SER A 89 -4.35 -23.30 36.41
CA SER A 89 -5.71 -22.91 36.14
C SER A 89 -5.75 -21.49 35.57
N VAL A 90 -6.64 -21.23 34.60
CA VAL A 90 -6.82 -19.91 34.01
C VAL A 90 -8.21 -19.77 33.41
N GLU A 91 -8.76 -18.57 33.44
CA GLU A 91 -9.97 -18.19 32.69
C GLU A 91 -9.63 -17.99 31.20
N LEU A 92 -10.44 -18.59 30.33
CA LEU A 92 -10.24 -18.53 28.88
C LEU A 92 -11.03 -17.41 28.25
N ALA A 93 -10.31 -16.55 27.52
CA ALA A 93 -10.87 -15.52 26.67
C ALA A 93 -11.07 -16.01 25.22
N HIS A 94 -11.95 -15.32 24.49
CA HIS A 94 -12.14 -15.59 23.06
C HIS A 94 -10.81 -15.42 22.29
N CYS A 95 -10.47 -16.40 21.45
CA CYS A 95 -9.23 -16.51 20.69
C CYS A 95 -7.99 -16.96 21.47
N ASP A 96 -8.08 -17.36 22.73
CA ASP A 96 -6.95 -17.94 23.45
C ASP A 96 -6.41 -19.19 22.77
N MET A 97 -5.09 -19.29 22.78
CA MET A 97 -4.34 -20.40 22.16
C MET A 97 -3.93 -21.41 23.21
N ILE A 98 -4.44 -22.60 23.14
CA ILE A 98 -4.20 -23.68 24.10
C ILE A 98 -3.33 -24.76 23.45
N GLU A 99 -2.16 -25.03 24.06
CA GLU A 99 -1.29 -26.14 23.66
C GLU A 99 -1.39 -27.26 24.71
N PHE A 100 -1.78 -28.45 24.28
CA PHE A 100 -2.04 -29.59 25.12
C PHE A 100 -0.86 -30.58 25.11
N GLY A 101 -0.13 -30.67 26.23
CA GLY A 101 1.05 -31.51 26.35
C GLY A 101 2.30 -30.94 25.70
N GLU A 102 3.46 -31.55 25.94
CA GLU A 102 4.74 -31.12 25.40
C GLU A 102 4.77 -31.25 23.85
N ALA A 103 4.94 -30.12 23.14
CA ALA A 103 4.79 -30.02 21.69
C ALA A 103 3.50 -30.66 21.16
N GLY A 104 2.41 -30.57 21.92
CA GLY A 104 1.10 -31.17 21.64
C GLY A 104 0.30 -30.45 20.55
N PRO A 105 -0.95 -30.87 20.37
CA PRO A 105 -1.84 -30.15 19.48
C PRO A 105 -2.13 -28.76 20.05
N LEU A 106 -2.01 -27.75 19.18
CA LEU A 106 -2.39 -26.37 19.46
C LEU A 106 -3.80 -26.15 18.95
N SER A 107 -4.66 -25.61 19.81
CA SER A 107 -6.05 -25.29 19.48
C SER A 107 -6.39 -23.88 19.91
N ARG A 108 -7.33 -23.24 19.23
CA ARG A 108 -7.85 -21.93 19.59
C ARG A 108 -9.22 -22.08 20.23
N PHE A 109 -9.42 -21.43 21.34
CA PHE A 109 -10.71 -21.34 22.00
C PHE A 109 -11.59 -20.29 21.32
N ARG A 110 -12.78 -20.68 20.89
CA ARG A 110 -13.76 -19.81 20.24
C ARG A 110 -15.03 -19.73 21.06
N LEU A 111 -15.41 -18.53 21.43
CA LEU A 111 -16.66 -18.22 22.09
C LEU A 111 -17.59 -17.51 21.10
N TYR A 112 -18.72 -18.11 20.79
CA TYR A 112 -19.73 -17.56 19.89
C TYR A 112 -20.89 -16.95 20.68
N ARG A 113 -21.12 -15.65 20.47
CA ARG A 113 -22.27 -14.92 21.02
C ARG A 113 -23.11 -14.40 19.86
N GLY A 114 -24.31 -14.97 19.66
CA GLY A 114 -25.24 -14.57 18.59
C GLY A 114 -24.90 -15.12 17.20
N ASP A 115 -25.51 -14.59 16.14
CA ASP A 115 -25.39 -15.01 14.72
C ASP A 115 -24.01 -14.74 14.09
N ALA A 116 -22.94 -15.22 14.67
CA ALA A 116 -21.59 -15.05 14.13
C ALA A 116 -21.37 -15.99 12.92
N ARG A 117 -21.25 -15.41 11.74
CA ARG A 117 -20.89 -16.16 10.51
C ARG A 117 -19.45 -16.69 10.61
N VAL A 118 -19.28 -17.98 10.36
CA VAL A 118 -17.98 -18.70 10.42
C VAL A 118 -17.02 -18.38 9.26
N ARG A 119 -17.27 -17.35 8.44
CA ARG A 119 -16.37 -16.99 7.33
C ARG A 119 -15.17 -16.20 7.85
N GLN A 120 -13.98 -16.76 7.70
CA GLN A 120 -12.74 -16.08 8.05
C GLN A 120 -12.32 -15.11 6.93
N MET A 121 -11.95 -13.88 7.32
CA MET A 121 -11.33 -12.92 6.40
C MET A 121 -9.84 -13.25 6.22
N VAL A 122 -9.26 -12.83 5.09
CA VAL A 122 -7.81 -13.03 4.82
C VAL A 122 -6.94 -12.47 5.95
N GLY A 123 -7.36 -11.37 6.57
CA GLY A 123 -6.69 -10.77 7.73
C GLY A 123 -6.64 -11.71 8.93
N ASP A 124 -7.71 -12.48 9.18
CA ASP A 124 -7.78 -13.44 10.29
C ASP A 124 -6.81 -14.62 10.06
N ILE A 125 -6.71 -15.09 8.80
CA ILE A 125 -5.80 -16.18 8.41
C ILE A 125 -4.34 -15.78 8.62
N LEU A 126 -3.99 -14.53 8.26
CA LEU A 126 -2.64 -13.99 8.45
C LEU A 126 -2.35 -13.72 9.93
N GLY A 127 -3.31 -13.14 10.67
CA GLY A 127 -3.22 -12.93 12.11
C GLY A 127 -2.99 -14.25 12.86
N ASP A 128 -3.69 -15.29 12.48
CA ASP A 128 -3.56 -16.64 13.03
C ASP A 128 -2.17 -17.23 12.85
N ALA A 129 -1.60 -17.04 11.66
CA ALA A 129 -0.24 -17.50 11.37
C ALA A 129 0.81 -16.74 12.18
N LEU A 130 0.65 -15.43 12.37
CA LEU A 130 1.54 -14.61 13.21
C LEU A 130 1.47 -15.01 14.68
N VAL A 131 0.27 -15.21 15.22
CA VAL A 131 0.07 -15.68 16.60
C VAL A 131 0.68 -17.05 16.78
N TYR A 132 0.48 -17.97 15.83
CA TYR A 132 1.12 -19.30 15.84
C TYR A 132 2.65 -19.22 15.87
N LEU A 133 3.25 -18.33 15.07
CA LEU A 133 4.70 -18.12 15.06
C LEU A 133 5.25 -17.59 16.40
N LYS A 134 4.47 -16.74 17.10
CA LYS A 134 4.85 -16.18 18.41
C LYS A 134 4.71 -17.19 19.55
N VAL A 135 3.65 -17.96 19.55
CA VAL A 135 3.24 -18.79 20.71
C VAL A 135 3.79 -20.22 20.63
N SER A 136 3.99 -20.78 19.42
CA SER A 136 4.43 -22.17 19.25
C SER A 136 5.89 -22.37 19.72
N ARG A 137 6.12 -23.45 20.47
CA ARG A 137 7.46 -23.85 21.00
C ARG A 137 8.27 -24.77 20.09
N ARG A 138 7.76 -25.06 18.88
CA ARG A 138 8.45 -25.93 17.92
C ARG A 138 9.70 -25.25 17.35
N PRO A 139 10.69 -26.02 16.80
CA PRO A 139 11.86 -25.45 16.12
C PRO A 139 11.45 -24.47 15.02
N VAL A 140 12.20 -23.36 14.87
CA VAL A 140 11.85 -22.21 14.00
C VAL A 140 11.50 -22.63 12.58
N ILE A 141 12.30 -23.51 11.97
CA ILE A 141 12.09 -23.99 10.59
C ILE A 141 10.75 -24.74 10.47
N ARG A 142 10.40 -25.58 11.44
CA ARG A 142 9.12 -26.31 11.44
C ARG A 142 7.94 -25.38 11.70
N ARG A 143 8.11 -24.32 12.51
CA ARG A 143 7.09 -23.27 12.73
C ARG A 143 6.77 -22.53 11.44
N LEU A 144 7.83 -22.07 10.75
CA LEU A 144 7.67 -21.35 9.48
C LEU A 144 7.02 -22.23 8.41
N ALA A 145 7.48 -23.47 8.24
CA ALA A 145 6.91 -24.40 7.27
C ALA A 145 5.42 -24.71 7.59
N THR A 146 5.08 -24.88 8.86
CA THR A 146 3.70 -25.17 9.30
C THR A 146 2.80 -23.92 9.14
N ALA A 147 3.29 -22.72 9.48
CA ALA A 147 2.57 -21.47 9.29
C ALA A 147 2.29 -21.24 7.80
N PHE A 148 3.31 -21.33 6.95
CA PHE A 148 3.19 -21.13 5.51
C PHE A 148 2.23 -22.14 4.86
N SER A 149 2.40 -23.45 5.13
CA SER A 149 1.49 -24.47 4.60
C SER A 149 0.05 -24.28 5.10
N GLY A 150 -0.13 -23.74 6.32
CA GLY A 150 -1.43 -23.39 6.88
C GLY A 150 -2.09 -22.22 6.16
N ILE A 151 -1.35 -21.17 5.88
CA ILE A 151 -1.82 -20.00 5.12
C ILE A 151 -2.27 -20.45 3.72
N VAL A 152 -1.39 -21.13 2.99
CA VAL A 152 -1.70 -21.59 1.62
C VAL A 152 -2.95 -22.47 1.58
N ARG A 153 -3.04 -23.46 2.48
CA ARG A 153 -4.19 -24.36 2.53
C ARG A 153 -5.50 -23.63 2.83
N ARG A 154 -5.50 -22.72 3.81
CA ARG A 154 -6.71 -21.97 4.19
C ARG A 154 -7.10 -20.96 3.12
N LEU A 155 -6.13 -20.25 2.52
CA LEU A 155 -6.38 -19.39 1.37
C LEU A 155 -7.03 -20.17 0.21
N MET A 156 -6.62 -21.42 -0.02
CA MET A 156 -7.18 -22.26 -1.09
C MET A 156 -8.52 -22.91 -0.74
N GLN A 157 -8.86 -23.09 0.54
CA GLN A 157 -10.08 -23.82 0.95
C GLN A 157 -11.20 -22.88 1.46
N GLU A 158 -10.85 -21.77 2.12
CA GLU A 158 -11.79 -20.93 2.87
C GLU A 158 -12.13 -19.59 2.20
N THR A 159 -11.41 -19.22 1.11
CA THR A 159 -11.66 -17.98 0.38
C THR A 159 -12.66 -18.13 -0.78
N THR A 160 -13.17 -16.99 -1.27
CA THR A 160 -14.11 -16.97 -2.40
C THR A 160 -13.46 -17.46 -3.70
N LEU A 161 -14.27 -17.99 -4.63
CA LEU A 161 -13.80 -18.47 -5.94
C LEU A 161 -13.10 -17.35 -6.73
N LEU A 162 -13.58 -16.10 -6.60
CA LEU A 162 -12.95 -14.93 -7.24
C LEU A 162 -11.54 -14.68 -6.72
N PHE A 163 -11.32 -14.77 -5.41
CA PHE A 163 -9.98 -14.60 -4.82
C PHE A 163 -9.03 -15.72 -5.27
N ARG A 164 -9.48 -16.96 -5.31
CA ARG A 164 -8.69 -18.10 -5.83
C ARG A 164 -8.30 -17.88 -7.29
N GLY A 165 -9.25 -17.41 -8.10
CA GLY A 165 -9.01 -17.08 -9.50
C GLY A 165 -7.98 -15.97 -9.68
N SER A 166 -8.05 -14.91 -8.89
CA SER A 166 -7.08 -13.81 -8.96
C SER A 166 -5.67 -14.22 -8.54
N VAL A 167 -5.52 -15.08 -7.51
CA VAL A 167 -4.21 -15.61 -7.10
C VAL A 167 -3.61 -16.51 -8.18
N ILE A 168 -4.41 -17.39 -8.79
CA ILE A 168 -3.95 -18.23 -9.89
C ILE A 168 -3.54 -17.38 -11.10
N LEU A 169 -4.33 -16.35 -11.44
CA LEU A 169 -4.03 -15.43 -12.52
C LEU A 169 -2.72 -14.67 -12.27
N ALA A 170 -2.51 -14.21 -11.03
CA ALA A 170 -1.26 -13.53 -10.64
C ALA A 170 -0.04 -14.45 -10.77
N ILE A 171 -0.14 -15.72 -10.34
CA ILE A 171 0.94 -16.70 -10.49
C ILE A 171 1.23 -16.97 -11.97
N VAL A 172 0.20 -17.13 -12.78
CA VAL A 172 0.36 -17.32 -14.24
C VAL A 172 0.98 -16.09 -14.88
N GLY A 173 0.54 -14.88 -14.50
CA GLY A 173 1.11 -13.63 -14.98
C GLY A 173 2.59 -13.47 -14.63
N LEU A 174 2.96 -13.73 -13.38
CA LEU A 174 4.37 -13.70 -12.93
C LEU A 174 5.22 -14.75 -13.64
N SER A 175 4.68 -15.94 -13.85
CA SER A 175 5.38 -17.00 -14.60
C SER A 175 5.58 -16.64 -16.07
N ALA A 176 4.59 -16.01 -16.70
CA ALA A 176 4.68 -15.50 -18.05
C ALA A 176 5.71 -14.36 -18.17
N LEU A 177 5.74 -13.46 -17.17
CA LEU A 177 6.72 -12.37 -17.11
C LEU A 177 8.14 -12.90 -16.94
N ALA A 178 8.34 -13.88 -16.03
CA ALA A 178 9.63 -14.53 -15.82
C ALA A 178 10.11 -15.25 -17.10
N TRP A 179 9.20 -15.94 -17.79
CA TRP A 179 9.50 -16.57 -19.09
C TRP A 179 9.86 -15.54 -20.15
N TYR A 180 9.13 -14.42 -20.22
CA TYR A 180 9.42 -13.33 -21.13
C TYR A 180 10.80 -12.70 -20.85
N GLN A 181 11.14 -12.46 -19.59
CA GLN A 181 12.46 -11.98 -19.19
C GLN A 181 13.57 -12.96 -19.54
N ALA A 182 13.38 -14.26 -19.31
CA ALA A 182 14.32 -15.29 -19.70
C ALA A 182 14.55 -15.27 -21.22
N ARG A 183 13.48 -15.14 -22.02
CA ARG A 183 13.56 -15.04 -23.47
C ARG A 183 14.28 -13.77 -23.97
N LEU A 184 14.11 -12.66 -23.26
CA LEU A 184 14.86 -11.42 -23.53
C LEU A 184 16.35 -11.60 -23.24
N ASN A 185 16.71 -12.25 -22.13
CA ASN A 185 18.09 -12.56 -21.78
C ASN A 185 18.75 -13.48 -22.82
N ASP A 186 18.04 -14.53 -23.29
CA ASP A 186 18.52 -15.39 -24.37
C ASP A 186 18.75 -14.62 -25.68
N GLN A 187 17.90 -13.63 -25.96
CA GLN A 187 18.10 -12.77 -27.13
C GLN A 187 19.32 -11.85 -26.97
N LEU A 188 19.57 -11.33 -25.77
CA LEU A 188 20.75 -10.54 -25.47
C LEU A 188 22.03 -11.36 -25.52
N GLU A 189 22.02 -12.58 -24.96
CA GLU A 189 23.15 -13.51 -25.06
C GLU A 189 23.47 -13.85 -26.52
N ARG A 190 22.47 -14.19 -27.33
CA ARG A 190 22.66 -14.43 -28.78
C ARG A 190 23.23 -13.21 -29.51
N ARG A 191 22.82 -12.01 -29.15
CA ARG A 191 23.39 -10.78 -29.76
C ARG A 191 24.83 -10.54 -29.30
N ILE A 192 25.17 -10.87 -28.07
CA ILE A 192 26.55 -10.83 -27.56
C ILE A 192 27.41 -11.91 -28.24
N GLU A 193 26.90 -13.14 -28.39
CA GLU A 193 27.57 -14.22 -29.12
C GLU A 193 27.80 -13.89 -30.61
N ILE A 194 26.79 -13.31 -31.28
CA ILE A 194 26.92 -12.82 -32.64
C ILE A 194 27.96 -11.71 -32.73
N GLY A 195 27.99 -10.80 -31.76
CA GLY A 195 29.03 -9.76 -31.64
C GLY A 195 30.42 -10.34 -31.40
N ALA A 196 30.53 -11.33 -30.52
CA ALA A 196 31.79 -12.02 -30.24
C ALA A 196 32.29 -12.85 -31.42
N SER A 197 31.39 -13.59 -32.11
CA SER A 197 31.74 -14.35 -33.32
C SER A 197 32.14 -13.46 -34.50
N GLN A 198 31.55 -12.26 -34.60
CA GLN A 198 31.99 -11.25 -35.58
C GLN A 198 33.40 -10.74 -35.25
N LEU A 199 33.71 -10.52 -33.93
CA LEU A 199 35.05 -10.16 -33.51
C LEU A 199 36.09 -11.28 -33.75
N GLU A 200 35.73 -12.55 -33.57
CA GLU A 200 36.57 -13.69 -33.88
C GLU A 200 36.79 -13.85 -35.40
N LEU A 201 35.73 -13.64 -36.19
CA LEU A 201 35.83 -13.58 -37.67
C LEU A 201 36.79 -12.46 -38.10
N PHE A 202 36.67 -11.27 -37.52
CA PHE A 202 37.57 -10.15 -37.77
C PHE A 202 39.02 -10.45 -37.33
N ALA A 203 39.24 -11.08 -36.17
CA ALA A 203 40.54 -11.52 -35.75
C ALA A 203 41.13 -12.58 -36.68
N GLY A 204 40.31 -13.54 -37.17
CA GLY A 204 40.68 -14.55 -38.12
C GLY A 204 41.00 -13.97 -39.53
N VAL A 205 40.28 -12.95 -39.96
CA VAL A 205 40.57 -12.20 -41.22
C VAL A 205 41.87 -11.41 -41.06
N LEU A 206 42.10 -10.76 -39.92
CA LEU A 206 43.36 -10.06 -39.65
C LEU A 206 44.56 -11.00 -39.57
N THR A 207 44.39 -12.24 -39.07
CA THR A 207 45.45 -13.24 -39.01
C THR A 207 45.75 -13.78 -40.39
N ARG A 208 44.76 -14.11 -41.23
CA ARG A 208 44.91 -14.50 -42.65
C ARG A 208 45.47 -13.36 -43.52
N ALA A 209 45.00 -12.12 -43.24
CA ALA A 209 45.54 -10.94 -43.94
C ALA A 209 47.02 -10.66 -43.62
N ARG A 210 47.54 -11.20 -42.53
CA ARG A 210 48.96 -11.16 -42.16
C ARG A 210 49.81 -12.20 -42.87
N GLU A 211 49.16 -13.30 -43.34
CA GLU A 211 49.81 -14.39 -44.09
C GLU A 211 49.76 -14.18 -45.63
N GLU A 212 48.72 -13.51 -46.13
CA GLU A 212 48.61 -13.08 -47.52
C GLU A 212 49.02 -11.62 -47.62
N ALA A 213 50.10 -11.30 -48.33
CA ALA A 213 50.70 -9.98 -48.48
C ALA A 213 49.66 -8.92 -48.85
N LEU A 214 48.98 -8.32 -47.86
CA LEU A 214 48.08 -7.15 -48.00
C LEU A 214 48.90 -5.97 -48.56
N THR A 215 48.41 -5.37 -49.59
CA THR A 215 49.02 -4.13 -50.07
C THR A 215 48.81 -2.98 -49.06
N PRO A 216 49.71 -1.98 -48.97
CA PRO A 216 49.53 -0.83 -48.09
C PRO A 216 48.23 -0.04 -48.31
N ARG A 217 47.53 -0.34 -49.39
CA ARG A 217 46.22 0.25 -49.73
C ARG A 217 45.07 -0.46 -49.00
N ASP A 218 45.06 -1.78 -48.98
CA ASP A 218 44.02 -2.59 -48.32
C ASP A 218 44.08 -2.39 -46.80
N LEU A 219 45.27 -2.26 -46.26
CA LEU A 219 45.44 -1.94 -44.82
C LEU A 219 44.89 -0.56 -44.45
N ARG A 220 44.96 0.43 -45.34
CA ARG A 220 44.37 1.75 -45.16
C ARG A 220 42.85 1.73 -45.22
N GLU A 221 42.28 1.00 -46.18
CA GLU A 221 40.81 0.87 -46.31
C GLU A 221 40.20 0.17 -45.08
N ILE A 222 40.77 -0.95 -44.64
CA ILE A 222 40.33 -1.66 -43.44
C ILE A 222 40.44 -0.76 -42.20
N LYS A 223 41.53 -0.01 -42.05
CA LYS A 223 41.73 0.91 -40.92
C LYS A 223 40.74 2.06 -40.94
N GLN A 224 40.36 2.59 -42.11
CA GLN A 224 39.34 3.63 -42.27
C GLN A 224 37.94 3.07 -41.96
N GLU A 225 37.59 1.89 -42.48
CA GLU A 225 36.30 1.28 -42.19
C GLU A 225 36.13 0.95 -40.69
N LEU A 226 37.18 0.41 -40.05
CA LEU A 226 37.18 0.13 -38.63
C LEU A 226 37.04 1.41 -37.78
N ALA A 227 37.78 2.48 -38.16
CA ALA A 227 37.69 3.77 -37.49
C ALA A 227 36.27 4.37 -37.61
N GLN A 228 35.65 4.26 -38.79
CA GLN A 228 34.31 4.74 -39.04
C GLN A 228 33.24 3.96 -38.26
N ARG A 229 33.37 2.62 -38.18
CA ARG A 229 32.48 1.77 -37.37
C ARG A 229 32.64 2.02 -35.88
N LEU A 230 33.85 2.19 -35.39
CA LEU A 230 34.12 2.54 -33.98
C LEU A 230 33.54 3.91 -33.64
N SER A 231 33.71 4.92 -34.51
CA SER A 231 33.10 6.23 -34.32
C SER A 231 31.58 6.16 -34.27
N SER A 232 30.94 5.46 -35.21
CA SER A 232 29.50 5.28 -35.27
C SER A 232 28.97 4.52 -34.02
N ASN A 233 29.67 3.49 -33.56
CA ASN A 233 29.29 2.78 -32.35
C ASN A 233 29.48 3.64 -31.09
N ALA A 234 30.55 4.42 -31.01
CA ALA A 234 30.78 5.36 -29.91
C ALA A 234 29.69 6.47 -29.87
N GLU A 235 29.30 6.98 -31.03
CA GLU A 235 28.17 7.95 -31.13
C GLU A 235 26.85 7.32 -30.69
N ARG A 236 26.57 6.09 -31.09
CA ARG A 236 25.35 5.35 -30.64
C ARG A 236 25.35 5.10 -29.14
N LEU A 237 26.49 4.68 -28.57
CA LEU A 237 26.62 4.48 -27.14
C LEU A 237 26.45 5.79 -26.38
N ALA A 238 27.06 6.88 -26.84
CA ALA A 238 26.92 8.19 -26.25
C ALA A 238 25.47 8.71 -26.32
N GLU A 239 24.75 8.41 -27.40
CA GLU A 239 23.32 8.74 -27.53
C GLU A 239 22.45 7.92 -26.58
N LEU A 240 22.68 6.60 -26.46
CA LEU A 240 21.98 5.74 -25.51
C LEU A 240 22.25 6.17 -24.05
N GLU A 241 23.50 6.54 -23.75
CA GLU A 241 23.89 7.02 -22.45
C GLU A 241 23.25 8.41 -22.14
N ARG A 242 23.21 9.30 -23.12
CA ARG A 242 22.50 10.58 -23.02
C ARG A 242 21.00 10.40 -22.74
N ARG A 243 20.33 9.48 -23.47
CA ARG A 243 18.92 9.15 -23.24
C ARG A 243 18.70 8.52 -21.86
N SER A 244 19.54 7.60 -21.43
CA SER A 244 19.45 6.99 -20.11
C SER A 244 19.61 8.02 -18.96
N LYS A 245 20.49 9.01 -19.14
CA LYS A 245 20.73 10.09 -18.16
C LYS A 245 19.73 11.24 -18.28
N ALA A 246 19.00 11.38 -19.39
CA ALA A 246 18.06 12.48 -19.62
C ALA A 246 16.93 12.48 -18.57
N ASN A 247 16.31 11.33 -18.36
CA ASN A 247 15.21 11.18 -17.41
C ASN A 247 15.63 11.53 -15.97
N SER A 248 16.81 11.06 -15.53
CA SER A 248 17.33 11.39 -14.20
C SER A 248 17.61 12.91 -14.06
N ARG A 249 18.08 13.56 -15.12
CA ARG A 249 18.31 15.02 -15.13
C ARG A 249 16.99 15.79 -15.07
N VAL A 250 15.98 15.36 -15.85
CA VAL A 250 14.64 15.99 -15.83
C VAL A 250 14.03 15.86 -14.45
N ILE A 251 14.05 14.67 -13.85
CA ILE A 251 13.52 14.45 -12.49
C ILE A 251 14.25 15.37 -11.48
N ALA A 252 15.58 15.39 -11.49
CA ALA A 252 16.37 16.21 -10.57
C ALA A 252 16.13 17.71 -10.77
N ALA A 253 16.01 18.17 -12.01
CA ALA A 253 15.75 19.59 -12.32
C ALA A 253 14.33 20.03 -11.95
N SER A 254 13.34 19.11 -12.07
CA SER A 254 11.93 19.43 -11.84
C SER A 254 11.48 19.21 -10.39
N MET A 255 12.26 18.48 -9.60
CA MET A 255 11.87 18.06 -8.24
C MET A 255 11.42 19.21 -7.35
N ASN A 256 12.16 20.33 -7.34
CA ASN A 256 11.86 21.48 -6.49
C ASN A 256 10.67 22.32 -6.99
N SER A 257 10.18 22.03 -8.19
CA SER A 257 9.02 22.70 -8.78
C SER A 257 7.71 21.94 -8.53
N VAL A 258 7.76 20.72 -7.97
CA VAL A 258 6.58 19.87 -7.71
C VAL A 258 6.26 19.91 -6.22
N LEU A 259 5.07 20.40 -5.87
CA LEU A 259 4.67 20.73 -4.52
C LEU A 259 3.69 19.72 -3.95
N PHE A 260 3.85 19.42 -2.67
CA PHE A 260 2.83 18.74 -1.90
C PHE A 260 1.80 19.76 -1.41
N LEU A 261 0.55 19.59 -1.84
CA LEU A 261 -0.57 20.40 -1.44
C LEU A 261 -1.34 19.74 -0.31
N GLN A 262 -1.62 20.51 0.73
CA GLN A 262 -2.38 20.07 1.89
C GLN A 262 -3.44 21.09 2.23
N GLY A 263 -4.67 20.66 2.39
CA GLY A 263 -5.77 21.56 2.66
C GLY A 263 -6.86 20.95 3.51
N ALA A 264 -7.73 21.81 3.99
CA ALA A 264 -8.96 21.44 4.64
C ALA A 264 -10.07 22.43 4.27
N TYR A 265 -11.27 21.93 4.08
CA TYR A 265 -12.47 22.72 3.90
C TYR A 265 -13.53 22.37 4.95
N GLY A 266 -14.35 23.32 5.26
CA GLY A 266 -15.47 23.18 6.18
C GLY A 266 -16.74 23.73 5.55
N PHE A 267 -17.76 23.92 6.37
CA PHE A 267 -19.03 24.44 5.92
C PHE A 267 -19.41 25.67 6.74
N ARG A 268 -19.79 26.73 6.05
CA ARG A 268 -20.28 27.98 6.64
C ARG A 268 -21.78 28.10 6.40
N ASP A 269 -22.48 28.40 7.44
CA ASP A 269 -23.90 28.77 7.34
C ASP A 269 -24.06 30.13 6.66
N SER A 270 -24.88 30.19 5.60
CA SER A 270 -25.07 31.37 4.79
C SER A 270 -25.84 32.48 5.49
N GLU A 271 -26.65 32.17 6.52
CA GLU A 271 -27.42 33.15 7.28
C GLU A 271 -26.64 33.76 8.44
N SER A 272 -26.03 32.92 9.28
CA SER A 272 -25.30 33.36 10.47
C SER A 272 -23.83 33.66 10.22
N GLY A 273 -23.25 33.18 9.10
CA GLY A 273 -21.84 33.27 8.80
C GLY A 273 -20.97 32.40 9.72
N ARG A 274 -21.55 31.51 10.52
CA ARG A 274 -20.81 30.62 11.44
C ARG A 274 -20.34 29.36 10.73
N LEU A 275 -19.15 28.90 11.12
CA LEU A 275 -18.61 27.61 10.66
C LEU A 275 -19.21 26.47 11.47
N LEU A 276 -19.49 25.36 10.80
CA LEU A 276 -19.91 24.12 11.43
C LEU A 276 -18.77 23.56 12.28
N ARG A 277 -19.05 23.23 13.54
CA ARG A 277 -18.07 22.80 14.54
C ARG A 277 -18.46 21.48 15.16
N HIS A 278 -17.49 20.77 15.71
CA HIS A 278 -17.74 19.61 16.56
C HIS A 278 -18.39 20.04 17.86
N ILE A 279 -19.37 19.26 18.33
CA ILE A 279 -19.82 19.33 19.72
C ILE A 279 -18.86 18.48 20.53
N VAL A 280 -18.31 19.04 21.61
CA VAL A 280 -17.31 18.38 22.46
C VAL A 280 -17.84 18.15 23.87
N ASP A 281 -17.28 17.16 24.56
CA ASP A 281 -17.51 16.96 25.98
C ASP A 281 -16.63 17.93 26.83
N ASP A 282 -16.80 17.87 28.16
CA ASP A 282 -16.03 18.69 29.11
C ASP A 282 -14.50 18.46 29.03
N GLN A 283 -14.06 17.41 28.35
CA GLN A 283 -12.64 17.10 28.13
C GLN A 283 -12.16 17.51 26.72
N GLY A 284 -13.00 18.19 25.93
CA GLY A 284 -12.70 18.63 24.57
C GLY A 284 -12.74 17.53 23.51
N ARG A 285 -13.30 16.36 23.81
CA ARG A 285 -13.40 15.25 22.86
C ARG A 285 -14.70 15.35 22.07
N PRO A 286 -14.67 15.12 20.74
CA PRO A 286 -15.87 15.14 19.92
C PRO A 286 -16.92 14.12 20.41
N LEU A 287 -18.14 14.56 20.58
CA LEU A 287 -19.27 13.67 20.84
C LEU A 287 -19.63 12.92 19.57
N ILE A 288 -19.87 11.62 19.73
CA ILE A 288 -20.16 10.70 18.63
C ILE A 288 -21.60 10.20 18.74
N SER A 289 -22.35 10.20 17.65
CA SER A 289 -23.69 9.65 17.57
C SER A 289 -23.69 8.11 17.73
N PRO A 290 -24.82 7.47 18.06
CA PRO A 290 -24.93 6.01 18.13
C PRO A 290 -24.51 5.26 16.87
N ILE A 291 -24.51 5.94 15.71
CA ILE A 291 -24.05 5.37 14.42
C ILE A 291 -22.58 5.68 14.10
N GLY A 292 -21.81 6.16 15.09
CA GLY A 292 -20.38 6.40 14.96
C GLY A 292 -19.97 7.69 14.25
N GLN A 293 -20.92 8.62 14.00
CA GLN A 293 -20.62 9.91 13.37
C GLN A 293 -20.45 11.02 14.40
N PRO A 294 -19.51 11.96 14.22
CA PRO A 294 -19.36 13.10 15.12
C PRO A 294 -20.61 14.00 15.06
N LEU A 295 -21.02 14.49 16.22
CA LEU A 295 -22.10 15.48 16.31
C LEU A 295 -21.55 16.86 15.98
N LEU A 296 -22.27 17.56 15.08
CA LEU A 296 -21.88 18.87 14.58
C LEU A 296 -22.95 19.91 14.91
N SER A 297 -22.53 21.15 15.16
CA SER A 297 -23.41 22.29 15.43
C SER A 297 -22.77 23.59 14.96
N LEU A 298 -23.60 24.58 14.64
CA LEU A 298 -23.16 25.96 14.40
C LEU A 298 -22.81 26.69 15.71
N GLU A 299 -23.27 26.19 16.84
CA GLU A 299 -23.05 26.72 18.20
C GLU A 299 -22.05 25.87 19.00
N GLY A 300 -21.43 24.88 18.36
CA GLY A 300 -20.45 24.01 19.01
C GLY A 300 -19.19 24.76 19.44
N ASP A 301 -18.68 24.44 20.62
CA ASP A 301 -17.43 25.02 21.18
C ASP A 301 -16.15 24.30 20.71
N GLY A 302 -16.31 23.18 20.04
CA GLY A 302 -15.19 22.36 19.54
C GLY A 302 -14.50 22.95 18.30
N PRO A 303 -13.48 22.23 17.78
CA PRO A 303 -12.80 22.62 16.56
C PRO A 303 -13.75 22.64 15.36
N VAL A 304 -13.40 23.38 14.33
CA VAL A 304 -14.15 23.40 13.06
C VAL A 304 -14.21 21.97 12.50
N ALA A 305 -15.39 21.60 12.03
CA ALA A 305 -15.60 20.32 11.35
C ALA A 305 -15.01 20.39 9.94
N GLU A 306 -13.72 20.12 9.86
CA GLU A 306 -12.95 20.19 8.61
C GLU A 306 -12.84 18.83 7.91
N ARG A 307 -12.85 18.87 6.58
CA ARG A 307 -12.55 17.75 5.72
C ARG A 307 -11.18 17.97 5.10
N GLN A 308 -10.25 17.11 5.45
CA GLN A 308 -8.85 17.20 5.08
C GLN A 308 -8.61 16.52 3.73
N PHE A 309 -7.73 17.11 2.92
CA PHE A 309 -7.35 16.56 1.62
C PHE A 309 -5.88 16.84 1.31
N THR A 310 -5.33 16.06 0.39
CA THR A 310 -3.99 16.26 -0.15
C THR A 310 -4.03 16.19 -1.68
N GLY A 311 -3.07 16.81 -2.32
CA GLY A 311 -2.90 16.77 -3.76
C GLY A 311 -1.48 17.16 -4.15
N THR A 312 -1.26 17.27 -5.45
CA THR A 312 -0.03 17.73 -6.04
C THR A 312 -0.28 19.03 -6.78
N GLY A 313 0.70 19.91 -6.83
CA GLY A 313 0.75 21.06 -7.72
C GLY A 313 2.16 21.25 -8.22
N PHE A 314 2.35 22.13 -9.20
CA PHE A 314 3.68 22.48 -9.66
C PHE A 314 3.76 23.94 -10.05
N GLY A 315 4.94 24.52 -9.85
CA GLY A 315 5.23 25.87 -10.29
C GLY A 315 5.23 25.96 -11.81
N ALA A 316 4.60 27.01 -12.37
CA ALA A 316 4.57 27.27 -13.81
C ALA A 316 4.69 28.76 -14.10
N GLY A 317 5.50 29.10 -15.09
CA GLY A 317 5.69 30.49 -15.49
C GLY A 317 6.36 31.36 -14.43
N PRO A 318 6.24 32.70 -14.52
CA PRO A 318 6.89 33.59 -13.60
C PRO A 318 6.20 33.70 -12.24
N ALA A 319 6.99 33.90 -11.18
CA ALA A 319 6.58 34.42 -9.89
C ALA A 319 5.48 33.71 -9.13
N GLY A 320 5.70 32.43 -8.72
CA GLY A 320 4.88 31.80 -7.71
C GLY A 320 3.49 31.32 -8.18
N ALA A 321 3.23 31.29 -9.49
CA ALA A 321 2.05 30.65 -10.04
C ALA A 321 2.17 29.12 -9.92
N ILE A 322 1.11 28.48 -9.44
CA ILE A 322 1.04 27.03 -9.24
C ILE A 322 -0.14 26.49 -10.05
N ILE A 323 0.11 25.43 -10.81
CA ILE A 323 -0.95 24.70 -11.51
C ILE A 323 -1.28 23.44 -10.71
N THR A 324 -2.56 23.12 -10.64
CA THR A 324 -3.11 21.88 -10.06
C THR A 324 -4.42 21.52 -10.73
N ASN A 325 -5.07 20.44 -10.30
CA ASN A 325 -6.42 20.11 -10.74
C ASN A 325 -7.48 20.97 -10.02
N ARG A 326 -8.61 21.18 -10.70
CA ARG A 326 -9.78 21.84 -10.14
C ARG A 326 -10.32 21.08 -8.93
N HIS A 327 -10.40 19.74 -9.00
CA HIS A 327 -10.90 18.94 -7.90
C HIS A 327 -9.97 18.95 -6.67
N VAL A 328 -8.68 19.30 -6.83
CA VAL A 328 -7.76 19.54 -5.72
C VAL A 328 -7.98 20.94 -5.14
N ALA A 329 -8.16 21.95 -5.99
CA ALA A 329 -8.42 23.33 -5.57
C ALA A 329 -9.82 23.53 -4.97
N ARG A 330 -10.79 22.71 -5.37
CA ARG A 330 -12.19 22.71 -4.89
C ARG A 330 -12.68 21.29 -4.59
N PRO A 331 -12.14 20.64 -3.55
CA PRO A 331 -12.41 19.23 -3.25
C PRO A 331 -13.89 18.93 -2.96
N TRP A 332 -14.64 19.93 -2.50
CA TRP A 332 -16.07 19.80 -2.24
C TRP A 332 -16.92 19.59 -3.49
N GLU A 333 -16.42 19.88 -4.69
CA GLU A 333 -17.19 19.66 -5.92
C GLU A 333 -17.38 18.15 -6.23
N GLN A 334 -16.54 17.29 -5.70
CA GLN A 334 -16.66 15.82 -5.81
C GLN A 334 -17.30 15.15 -4.58
N ASP A 335 -17.65 15.94 -3.55
CA ASP A 335 -18.28 15.40 -2.33
C ASP A 335 -19.80 15.30 -2.51
N ALA A 336 -20.31 14.08 -2.58
CA ALA A 336 -21.74 13.82 -2.76
C ALA A 336 -22.63 14.43 -1.67
N ASN A 337 -22.10 14.64 -0.45
CA ASN A 337 -22.86 15.23 0.65
C ASN A 337 -22.98 16.76 0.57
N VAL A 338 -22.21 17.41 -0.28
CA VAL A 338 -22.23 18.88 -0.40
C VAL A 338 -23.59 19.39 -0.89
N MET A 339 -24.24 18.68 -1.81
CA MET A 339 -25.57 19.07 -2.27
C MET A 339 -26.58 19.03 -1.13
N ILE A 340 -26.52 18.06 -0.24
CA ILE A 340 -27.40 17.94 0.92
C ILE A 340 -27.13 19.10 1.89
N LEU A 341 -25.88 19.37 2.20
CA LEU A 341 -25.51 20.45 3.10
C LEU A 341 -25.89 21.84 2.55
N ARG A 342 -25.73 22.05 1.25
CA ARG A 342 -26.21 23.28 0.57
C ARG A 342 -27.71 23.47 0.66
N SER A 343 -28.47 22.38 0.55
CA SER A 343 -29.94 22.47 0.74
C SER A 343 -30.34 22.86 2.16
N GLN A 344 -29.41 22.74 3.12
CA GLN A 344 -29.56 23.17 4.50
C GLN A 344 -28.92 24.55 4.78
N GLY A 345 -28.53 25.31 3.75
CA GLY A 345 -27.91 26.62 3.88
C GLY A 345 -26.43 26.63 4.21
N LEU A 346 -25.78 25.47 4.16
CA LEU A 346 -24.35 25.32 4.48
C LEU A 346 -23.48 25.33 3.21
N GLU A 347 -22.68 26.38 3.03
CA GLU A 347 -21.79 26.52 1.88
C GLU A 347 -20.37 26.06 2.21
N PRO A 348 -19.71 25.31 1.31
CA PRO A 348 -18.33 24.87 1.52
C PRO A 348 -17.36 26.05 1.42
N GLU A 349 -16.41 26.09 2.34
CA GLU A 349 -15.36 27.11 2.42
C GLU A 349 -14.01 26.50 2.70
N MET A 350 -12.98 26.95 1.99
CA MET A 350 -11.58 26.57 2.27
C MET A 350 -11.14 27.15 3.61
N ILE A 351 -10.85 26.30 4.57
CA ILE A 351 -10.40 26.71 5.91
C ILE A 351 -8.88 26.97 5.93
N LYS A 352 -8.14 26.09 5.29
CA LYS A 352 -6.69 26.19 5.18
C LYS A 352 -6.21 25.53 3.90
N PHE A 353 -5.29 26.18 3.17
CA PHE A 353 -4.68 25.62 1.98
C PHE A 353 -3.22 26.04 1.91
N ILE A 354 -2.32 25.10 1.97
CA ILE A 354 -0.88 25.30 2.05
C ILE A 354 -0.14 24.41 1.06
N ALA A 355 1.05 24.84 0.67
CA ALA A 355 1.94 24.11 -0.20
C ALA A 355 3.31 23.90 0.46
N TYR A 356 3.82 22.69 0.38
CA TYR A 356 5.18 22.36 0.75
C TYR A 356 6.05 22.26 -0.50
N VAL A 357 7.11 23.03 -0.53
CA VAL A 357 8.13 22.98 -1.58
C VAL A 357 9.24 22.03 -1.12
N PRO A 358 9.68 21.07 -1.94
CA PRO A 358 10.78 20.18 -1.58
C PRO A 358 12.02 20.94 -1.11
N GLY A 359 12.64 20.46 -0.03
CA GLY A 359 13.82 21.06 0.56
C GLY A 359 13.58 22.27 1.46
N ARG A 360 12.35 22.83 1.50
CA ARG A 360 11.98 23.89 2.46
C ARG A 360 11.41 23.28 3.74
N GLU A 361 11.70 23.96 4.86
CA GLU A 361 11.30 23.48 6.20
C GLU A 361 9.86 23.88 6.57
N GLN A 362 9.29 24.83 5.89
CA GLN A 362 7.95 25.37 6.18
C GLN A 362 7.07 25.38 4.94
N ALA A 363 5.77 25.20 5.18
CA ALA A 363 4.76 25.38 4.15
C ALA A 363 4.53 26.88 3.88
N GLY A 364 4.16 27.20 2.65
CA GLY A 364 3.63 28.50 2.28
C GLY A 364 2.12 28.46 2.12
N ASP A 365 1.45 29.55 2.52
CA ASP A 365 0.01 29.71 2.24
C ASP A 365 -0.22 29.95 0.76
N ILE A 366 -1.27 29.34 0.23
CA ILE A 366 -1.66 29.47 -1.17
C ILE A 366 -3.13 29.81 -1.29
N GLU A 367 -3.48 30.53 -2.35
CA GLU A 367 -4.84 30.88 -2.67
C GLU A 367 -5.25 30.46 -4.08
N VAL A 368 -6.53 30.18 -4.27
CA VAL A 368 -7.09 29.85 -5.59
C VAL A 368 -7.32 31.14 -6.36
N VAL A 369 -6.57 31.35 -7.45
CA VAL A 369 -6.72 32.53 -8.31
C VAL A 369 -7.76 32.31 -9.39
N ARG A 370 -7.70 31.14 -10.02
CA ARG A 370 -8.59 30.81 -11.14
C ARG A 370 -8.87 29.31 -11.19
N VAL A 371 -10.11 28.99 -11.51
CA VAL A 371 -10.56 27.63 -11.77
C VAL A 371 -11.19 27.61 -13.16
N ASP A 372 -10.75 26.69 -14.00
CA ASP A 372 -11.36 26.51 -15.31
C ASP A 372 -12.69 25.78 -15.20
N LYS A 373 -13.69 26.19 -16.02
CA LYS A 373 -15.03 25.58 -16.00
C LYS A 373 -15.14 24.34 -16.87
N ASN A 374 -14.29 24.24 -17.89
CA ASN A 374 -14.39 23.21 -18.92
C ASN A 374 -13.32 22.12 -18.79
N SER A 375 -12.24 22.43 -18.06
CA SER A 375 -11.18 21.49 -17.79
C SER A 375 -11.00 21.30 -16.27
N ASP A 376 -10.40 20.19 -15.88
CA ASP A 376 -10.08 19.92 -14.48
C ASP A 376 -8.77 20.61 -14.08
N LEU A 377 -8.67 21.91 -14.32
CA LEU A 377 -7.49 22.72 -14.05
C LEU A 377 -7.79 23.91 -13.14
N ALA A 378 -6.83 24.26 -12.31
CA ALA A 378 -6.83 25.44 -11.46
C ALA A 378 -5.44 26.08 -11.40
N VAL A 379 -5.44 27.40 -11.25
CA VAL A 379 -4.24 28.18 -10.97
C VAL A 379 -4.33 28.70 -9.55
N LEU A 380 -3.29 28.41 -8.78
CA LEU A 380 -3.09 28.88 -7.43
C LEU A 380 -1.94 29.91 -7.42
N ARG A 381 -1.87 30.69 -6.37
CA ARG A 381 -0.79 31.65 -6.14
C ARG A 381 -0.25 31.47 -4.74
N GLN A 382 1.07 31.52 -4.61
CA GLN A 382 1.74 31.60 -3.32
C GLN A 382 1.51 33.00 -2.72
N MET A 383 1.09 33.06 -1.46
CA MET A 383 0.80 34.34 -0.78
C MET A 383 2.08 35.11 -0.47
N ASP A 384 3.13 34.43 -0.05
CA ASP A 384 4.46 35.01 0.15
C ASP A 384 5.36 34.71 -1.05
N VAL A 385 5.72 35.75 -1.78
CA VAL A 385 6.57 35.69 -2.98
C VAL A 385 8.04 36.02 -2.73
N SER A 386 8.46 36.15 -1.48
CA SER A 386 9.87 36.43 -1.13
C SER A 386 10.80 35.30 -1.61
N ASP A 387 10.29 34.06 -1.63
CA ASP A 387 10.98 32.91 -2.19
C ASP A 387 10.02 32.14 -3.13
N PRO A 388 9.92 32.55 -4.40
CA PRO A 388 8.96 32.00 -5.33
C PRO A 388 9.27 30.56 -5.67
N VAL A 389 8.21 29.77 -5.94
CA VAL A 389 8.33 28.39 -6.43
C VAL A 389 9.00 28.40 -7.81
N PRO A 390 10.00 27.54 -8.06
CA PRO A 390 10.58 27.43 -9.40
C PRO A 390 9.53 26.99 -10.42
N GLY A 391 9.45 27.69 -11.55
CA GLY A 391 8.48 27.39 -12.60
C GLY A 391 9.02 26.37 -13.61
N LEU A 392 8.19 25.39 -13.96
CA LEU A 392 8.43 24.49 -15.09
C LEU A 392 8.03 25.15 -16.40
N SER A 393 8.70 24.79 -17.46
CA SER A 393 8.33 25.18 -18.83
C SER A 393 7.11 24.40 -19.28
N LEU A 394 6.16 25.08 -19.93
CA LEU A 394 5.01 24.41 -20.53
C LEU A 394 5.33 24.10 -21.99
N ALA A 395 4.97 22.88 -22.43
CA ALA A 395 5.12 22.51 -23.83
C ALA A 395 4.22 23.38 -24.73
N THR A 396 4.69 23.69 -25.90
CA THR A 396 3.93 24.47 -26.91
C THR A 396 3.08 23.64 -27.83
N SER A 397 3.27 22.30 -27.80
CA SER A 397 2.53 21.34 -28.61
C SER A 397 2.15 20.13 -27.76
N ALA A 398 1.05 19.47 -28.13
CA ALA A 398 0.65 18.21 -27.53
C ALA A 398 1.70 17.11 -27.82
N PRO A 399 1.89 16.15 -26.89
CA PRO A 399 2.77 15.02 -27.11
C PRO A 399 2.17 14.10 -28.19
N THR A 400 3.01 13.26 -28.81
CA THR A 400 2.57 12.26 -29.77
C THR A 400 2.40 10.89 -29.10
N PRO A 401 1.46 10.05 -29.54
CA PRO A 401 1.40 8.66 -29.09
C PRO A 401 2.75 7.95 -29.28
N GLY A 402 3.19 7.20 -28.28
CA GLY A 402 4.51 6.58 -28.23
C GLY A 402 5.63 7.46 -27.65
N ALA A 403 5.37 8.73 -27.35
CA ALA A 403 6.35 9.59 -26.66
C ALA A 403 6.56 9.14 -25.21
N GLU A 404 7.82 9.14 -24.76
CA GLU A 404 8.16 8.89 -23.35
C GLU A 404 7.76 10.09 -22.50
N ILE A 405 7.22 9.82 -21.31
CA ILE A 405 6.84 10.84 -20.34
C ILE A 405 7.28 10.47 -18.92
N ILE A 406 7.39 11.49 -18.09
CA ILE A 406 7.69 11.38 -16.67
C ILE A 406 6.55 12.06 -15.90
N VAL A 407 5.86 11.31 -15.03
CA VAL A 407 4.85 11.83 -14.14
C VAL A 407 5.46 12.04 -12.77
N MET A 408 5.26 13.21 -12.17
CA MET A 408 5.76 13.51 -10.84
C MET A 408 4.64 13.95 -9.91
N GLY A 409 4.70 13.55 -8.62
CA GLY A 409 3.69 13.92 -7.66
C GLY A 409 3.82 13.22 -6.31
N TYR A 410 2.77 13.31 -5.49
CA TYR A 410 2.71 12.75 -4.15
C TYR A 410 1.59 11.69 -4.04
N PRO A 411 1.76 10.52 -4.70
CA PRO A 411 0.77 9.46 -4.66
C PRO A 411 0.53 9.01 -3.23
N THR A 412 -0.72 8.75 -2.85
CA THR A 412 -1.17 8.44 -1.48
C THR A 412 -0.82 9.50 -0.40
N GLY A 413 -0.34 10.68 -0.80
CA GLY A 413 -0.08 11.82 0.09
C GLY A 413 0.89 11.50 1.23
N LEU A 414 0.50 11.81 2.47
CA LEU A 414 1.34 11.60 3.66
C LEU A 414 1.76 10.15 3.89
N ARG A 415 0.95 9.17 3.46
CA ARG A 415 1.25 7.74 3.67
C ARG A 415 2.52 7.30 2.95
N SER A 416 2.70 7.70 1.68
CA SER A 416 3.91 7.35 0.92
C SER A 416 5.15 8.02 1.51
N MET A 417 5.04 9.27 1.93
CA MET A 417 6.15 9.99 2.55
C MET A 417 6.54 9.38 3.90
N LEU A 418 5.57 8.98 4.73
CA LEU A 418 5.84 8.25 5.97
C LEU A 418 6.50 6.90 5.73
N ALA A 419 6.08 6.16 4.71
CA ALA A 419 6.70 4.89 4.35
C ALA A 419 8.17 5.04 3.92
N GLN A 420 8.54 6.21 3.39
CA GLN A 420 9.89 6.52 2.92
C GLN A 420 10.76 7.22 3.98
N SER A 421 10.17 7.74 5.06
CA SER A 421 10.89 8.54 6.07
C SER A 421 11.79 7.72 6.99
N GLY A 422 11.67 6.39 6.96
CA GLY A 422 12.44 5.47 7.81
C GLY A 422 11.77 5.22 9.17
N GLU A 423 12.20 4.11 9.82
CA GLU A 423 11.62 3.67 11.10
C GLU A 423 11.88 4.69 12.22
N ASP A 424 13.06 5.30 12.26
CA ASP A 424 13.44 6.28 13.28
C ASP A 424 12.47 7.47 13.33
N PHE A 425 12.06 7.97 12.17
CA PHE A 425 11.10 9.10 12.10
C PHE A 425 9.70 8.67 12.54
N VAL A 426 9.27 7.49 12.17
CA VAL A 426 7.97 6.95 12.59
C VAL A 426 7.93 6.71 14.10
N ASP A 427 9.00 6.20 14.68
CA ASP A 427 9.14 6.01 16.14
C ASP A 427 9.14 7.34 16.89
N GLU A 428 9.79 8.38 16.34
CA GLU A 428 9.76 9.74 16.89
C GLU A 428 8.32 10.29 16.95
N LEU A 429 7.56 10.13 15.86
CA LEU A 429 6.15 10.55 15.80
C LEU A 429 5.28 9.82 16.83
N GLN A 430 5.48 8.52 16.99
CA GLN A 430 4.71 7.72 17.94
C GLN A 430 5.00 8.10 19.40
N LYS A 431 6.27 8.38 19.73
CA LYS A 431 6.68 8.79 21.09
C LYS A 431 6.07 10.12 21.51
N GLU A 432 5.98 11.07 20.60
CA GLU A 432 5.44 12.39 20.87
C GLU A 432 3.91 12.45 20.81
N LYS A 433 3.25 11.37 20.37
CA LYS A 433 1.79 11.26 20.21
C LYS A 433 1.17 12.34 19.30
N ASP A 434 2.01 13.02 18.51
CA ASP A 434 1.59 14.06 17.58
C ASP A 434 1.53 13.52 16.15
N ILE A 435 0.47 12.75 15.88
CA ILE A 435 0.19 12.11 14.60
C ILE A 435 -0.93 12.82 13.82
N GLY A 436 -1.11 14.10 14.08
CA GLY A 436 -2.12 14.93 13.42
C GLY A 436 -1.80 15.16 11.94
N PHE A 437 -2.84 15.37 11.15
CA PHE A 437 -2.73 15.62 9.71
C PHE A 437 -1.76 16.76 9.36
N TRP A 438 -1.83 17.87 10.09
CA TRP A 438 -0.99 19.05 9.89
C TRP A 438 0.42 18.88 10.46
N SER A 439 0.54 18.30 11.63
CA SER A 439 1.81 18.16 12.34
C SER A 439 2.75 17.18 11.65
N VAL A 440 2.23 16.07 11.13
CA VAL A 440 3.03 15.08 10.39
C VAL A 440 3.67 15.71 9.15
N ALA A 441 2.90 16.48 8.36
CA ALA A 441 3.44 17.15 7.19
C ALA A 441 4.49 18.23 7.56
N ALA A 442 4.23 19.02 8.59
CA ALA A 442 5.18 20.03 9.08
C ALA A 442 6.50 19.40 9.54
N ARG A 443 6.45 18.26 10.21
CA ARG A 443 7.65 17.54 10.64
C ARG A 443 8.41 16.92 9.49
N LEU A 444 7.72 16.34 8.50
CA LEU A 444 8.35 15.86 7.28
C LEU A 444 9.07 17.02 6.57
N ALA A 445 8.46 18.20 6.50
CA ALA A 445 9.08 19.40 5.95
C ALA A 445 10.31 19.83 6.75
N GLY A 446 10.20 19.93 8.07
CA GLY A 446 11.32 20.30 8.97
C GLY A 446 12.51 19.35 8.85
N LYS A 447 12.29 18.10 8.53
CA LYS A 447 13.35 17.09 8.23
C LYS A 447 13.74 17.04 6.75
N LYS A 448 13.14 17.88 5.88
CA LYS A 448 13.35 17.91 4.42
C LYS A 448 13.05 16.58 3.73
N LEU A 449 12.08 15.83 4.28
CA LEU A 449 11.65 14.52 3.77
C LEU A 449 10.51 14.63 2.76
N ILE A 450 10.00 15.84 2.47
CA ILE A 450 9.00 16.06 1.44
C ILE A 450 9.69 16.08 0.08
N ALA A 451 9.50 15.02 -0.69
CA ALA A 451 10.01 14.90 -2.05
C ALA A 451 8.95 14.16 -2.92
N PRO A 452 8.75 14.62 -4.18
CA PRO A 452 7.82 13.95 -5.07
C PRO A 452 8.38 12.62 -5.55
N LEU A 453 7.49 11.67 -5.78
CA LEU A 453 7.80 10.45 -6.51
C LEU A 453 7.71 10.70 -8.01
N SER A 454 8.46 9.95 -8.78
CA SER A 454 8.41 9.97 -10.24
C SER A 454 8.09 8.58 -10.79
N SER A 455 7.22 8.54 -11.80
CA SER A 455 6.92 7.35 -12.59
C SER A 455 7.19 7.65 -14.06
N ARG A 456 7.58 6.63 -14.83
CA ARG A 456 7.84 6.74 -16.27
C ARG A 456 6.79 5.94 -17.03
N GLY A 457 6.41 6.45 -18.18
CA GLY A 457 5.48 5.78 -19.07
C GLY A 457 5.57 6.28 -20.48
N ILE A 458 4.61 5.86 -21.28
CA ILE A 458 4.48 6.19 -22.68
C ILE A 458 3.07 6.73 -22.93
N VAL A 459 2.98 7.76 -23.75
CA VAL A 459 1.69 8.29 -24.21
C VAL A 459 1.00 7.24 -25.06
N SER A 460 -0.17 6.80 -24.65
CA SER A 460 -0.99 5.81 -25.36
C SER A 460 -1.93 6.48 -26.35
N GLN A 461 -2.55 7.59 -25.96
CA GLN A 461 -3.52 8.32 -26.79
C GLN A 461 -3.52 9.81 -26.46
N VAL A 462 -3.77 10.64 -27.45
CA VAL A 462 -3.94 12.09 -27.31
C VAL A 462 -5.27 12.49 -27.96
N THR A 463 -6.06 13.26 -27.24
CA THR A 463 -7.27 13.90 -27.73
C THR A 463 -7.12 15.42 -27.63
N ASN A 464 -8.15 16.17 -28.01
CA ASN A 464 -8.14 17.64 -27.86
C ASN A 464 -8.14 18.10 -26.39
N ALA A 465 -8.50 17.22 -25.44
CA ALA A 465 -8.67 17.56 -24.04
C ALA A 465 -7.86 16.70 -23.08
N THR A 466 -7.42 15.50 -23.50
CA THR A 466 -6.77 14.52 -22.62
C THR A 466 -5.57 13.86 -23.28
N VAL A 467 -4.60 13.53 -22.44
CA VAL A 467 -3.46 12.67 -22.74
C VAL A 467 -3.58 11.41 -21.89
N VAL A 468 -3.68 10.24 -22.53
CA VAL A 468 -3.73 8.93 -21.86
C VAL A 468 -2.34 8.30 -21.93
N TYR A 469 -1.87 7.75 -20.82
CA TYR A 469 -0.55 7.15 -20.70
C TYR A 469 -0.54 5.96 -19.71
N ASP A 470 0.53 5.18 -19.71
CA ASP A 470 0.68 3.95 -18.92
C ASP A 470 1.58 4.12 -17.67
N ALA A 471 1.99 5.35 -17.34
CA ALA A 471 2.76 5.60 -16.13
C ALA A 471 1.92 5.32 -14.87
N GLU A 472 2.53 4.73 -13.85
CA GLU A 472 1.86 4.49 -12.57
C GLU A 472 1.53 5.80 -11.86
N THR A 473 0.27 5.96 -11.51
CA THR A 473 -0.23 7.07 -10.69
C THR A 473 -1.31 6.60 -9.74
N THR A 474 -1.53 7.32 -8.64
CA THR A 474 -2.57 7.01 -7.65
C THR A 474 -3.18 8.30 -7.10
N HIS A 475 -4.20 8.17 -6.25
CA HIS A 475 -4.78 9.29 -5.50
C HIS A 475 -3.68 10.07 -4.76
N GLY A 476 -3.72 11.39 -4.84
CA GLY A 476 -2.70 12.31 -4.33
C GLY A 476 -1.69 12.75 -5.38
N GLY A 477 -1.50 11.98 -6.47
CA GLY A 477 -0.75 12.40 -7.64
C GLY A 477 -1.49 13.42 -8.51
N SER A 478 -2.81 13.58 -8.31
CA SER A 478 -3.64 14.57 -9.02
C SER A 478 -3.06 15.98 -8.90
N GLY A 479 -2.96 16.68 -10.01
CA GLY A 479 -2.36 18.02 -10.12
C GLY A 479 -0.86 18.00 -10.37
N GLY A 480 -0.22 16.85 -10.42
CA GLY A 480 1.20 16.70 -10.74
C GLY A 480 1.49 16.92 -12.22
N PRO A 481 2.71 17.39 -12.57
CA PRO A 481 3.12 17.58 -13.96
C PRO A 481 3.39 16.23 -14.65
N VAL A 482 2.98 16.16 -15.90
CA VAL A 482 3.42 15.15 -16.87
C VAL A 482 4.45 15.82 -17.76
N LEU A 483 5.71 15.40 -17.68
CA LEU A 483 6.85 15.98 -18.36
C LEU A 483 7.25 15.14 -19.56
N ASP A 484 7.72 15.80 -20.61
CA ASP A 484 8.45 15.12 -21.69
C ASP A 484 9.93 14.88 -21.29
N VAL A 485 10.69 14.28 -22.19
CA VAL A 485 12.10 13.96 -21.99
C VAL A 485 13.02 15.21 -21.92
N ASP A 486 12.51 16.37 -22.29
CA ASP A 486 13.19 17.67 -22.23
C ASP A 486 12.82 18.45 -20.96
N GLY A 487 11.86 17.96 -20.19
CA GLY A 487 11.38 18.54 -18.92
C GLY A 487 10.28 19.58 -19.11
N ALA A 488 9.66 19.68 -20.29
CA ALA A 488 8.50 20.52 -20.48
C ALA A 488 7.21 19.80 -20.08
N VAL A 489 6.28 20.52 -19.46
CA VAL A 489 4.98 20.00 -19.03
C VAL A 489 4.07 19.83 -20.24
N VAL A 490 3.69 18.61 -20.55
CA VAL A 490 2.80 18.27 -21.66
C VAL A 490 1.35 18.01 -21.21
N ALA A 491 1.16 17.68 -19.94
CA ALA A 491 -0.17 17.50 -19.36
C ALA A 491 -0.12 17.65 -17.82
N VAL A 492 -1.31 17.68 -17.21
CA VAL A 492 -1.49 17.64 -15.75
C VAL A 492 -2.19 16.32 -15.39
N ASN A 493 -1.59 15.55 -14.51
CA ASN A 493 -2.16 14.30 -14.03
C ASN A 493 -3.49 14.55 -13.30
N ALA A 494 -4.60 14.02 -13.79
CA ALA A 494 -5.93 14.37 -13.29
C ALA A 494 -6.76 13.16 -12.83
N ALA A 495 -6.63 12.02 -13.47
CA ALA A 495 -7.47 10.86 -13.24
C ALA A 495 -6.68 9.58 -13.40
N ILE A 496 -7.20 8.51 -12.81
CA ILE A 496 -6.67 7.15 -12.95
C ILE A 496 -7.66 6.37 -13.81
N LEU A 497 -7.16 5.78 -14.89
CA LEU A 497 -7.85 4.73 -15.60
C LEU A 497 -7.31 3.39 -15.10
N PRO A 498 -8.08 2.57 -14.37
CA PRO A 498 -7.58 1.39 -13.68
C PRO A 498 -6.83 0.38 -14.56
N GLU A 499 -7.10 0.42 -15.87
CA GLU A 499 -6.53 -0.49 -16.85
C GLU A 499 -5.32 0.09 -17.60
N TYR A 500 -5.07 1.42 -17.52
CA TYR A 500 -4.07 2.11 -18.34
C TYR A 500 -3.10 3.02 -17.57
N GLY A 501 -3.31 3.21 -16.27
CA GLY A 501 -2.47 4.10 -15.45
C GLY A 501 -3.08 5.49 -15.31
N GLY A 502 -2.77 6.42 -16.17
CA GLY A 502 -3.25 7.81 -16.06
C GLY A 502 -3.67 8.45 -17.37
#